data_13cb3dec8effa0c2ac100fe1513ef429
#
_entry.id   13cb3dec8effa0c2ac100fe1513ef429
#
_cell.length_a   1.000
_cell.length_b   1.000
_cell.length_c   1.000
_cell.angle_alpha   90.00
_cell.angle_beta   90.00
_cell.angle_gamma   90.00
#
_symmetry.space_group_name_H-M   'P 1'
#
loop_
_entity.id
_entity.type
_entity.pdbx_description
1 polymer ?
#
loop_
_entity_poly.entity_id
_entity_poly.type
_entity_poly.pdbx_seq_one_letter_code
_entity_poly.pdbx_strand_id
1 'polypeptide(L)'
;VVIADYASKQELKAAAEGVNYCVHLVGILKETPDSTYENAHEDSCRALTEALQGGSAAHISYVSIVGALKTATNRCLKSKSTAGDMLLKSTTKAMVLRVPMVLGEGDYASYALRRNALKSLNFLFRPSSMDQPLYAGDVVRAIKSGAVEELEGCYDLVGPEPLSRRDLIKRTASMLGRRTKVVGLPIALGLMLAGLLEKLFSNPPVTRSMLEVLDHDDNMDTSHTEELLKISPLVSLDAMLEKILNTHERP
;
A
#
# COMPACT_ATOMS: atom_id res chain seq x y z
N VAL A 1 -6.50 -20.29 11.29
CA VAL A 1 -6.99 -18.92 11.18
C VAL A 1 -7.70 -18.57 12.47
N VAL A 2 -7.33 -17.44 13.08
CA VAL A 2 -7.97 -16.89 14.26
C VAL A 2 -8.67 -15.60 13.86
N ILE A 3 -9.90 -15.40 14.29
CA ILE A 3 -10.61 -14.12 14.14
C ILE A 3 -10.41 -13.36 15.43
N ALA A 4 -9.83 -12.15 15.34
CA ALA A 4 -9.55 -11.30 16.47
C ALA A 4 -9.83 -9.85 16.10
N ASP A 5 -10.28 -9.04 17.05
CA ASP A 5 -10.34 -7.61 16.90
C ASP A 5 -8.92 -7.05 16.94
N TYR A 6 -8.51 -6.41 15.85
CA TYR A 6 -7.17 -5.82 15.71
C TYR A 6 -6.91 -4.63 16.65
N ALA A 7 -7.94 -4.08 17.27
CA ALA A 7 -7.84 -3.07 18.33
C ALA A 7 -7.83 -3.67 19.75
N SER A 8 -8.07 -4.97 19.88
CA SER A 8 -8.11 -5.67 21.17
C SER A 8 -6.73 -6.24 21.53
N LYS A 9 -6.02 -5.58 22.45
CA LYS A 9 -4.76 -6.09 23.02
C LYS A 9 -4.87 -7.54 23.52
N GLN A 10 -5.97 -7.88 24.19
CA GLN A 10 -6.15 -9.19 24.78
C GLN A 10 -6.29 -10.30 23.73
N GLU A 11 -7.07 -10.05 22.69
CA GLU A 11 -7.26 -11.00 21.59
C GLU A 11 -5.99 -11.14 20.75
N LEU A 12 -5.29 -10.01 20.46
CA LEU A 12 -4.01 -10.04 19.78
C LEU A 12 -2.94 -10.79 20.59
N LYS A 13 -2.91 -10.62 21.92
CA LYS A 13 -1.96 -11.34 22.78
C LYS A 13 -2.19 -12.85 22.71
N ALA A 14 -3.45 -13.29 22.80
CA ALA A 14 -3.79 -14.70 22.65
C ALA A 14 -3.45 -15.25 21.26
N ALA A 15 -3.70 -14.48 20.20
CA ALA A 15 -3.38 -14.88 18.84
C ALA A 15 -1.87 -14.92 18.55
N ALA A 16 -1.08 -14.14 19.29
CA ALA A 16 0.38 -14.03 19.12
C ALA A 16 1.18 -15.01 19.99
N GLU A 17 0.52 -15.86 20.76
CA GLU A 17 1.20 -16.85 21.60
C GLU A 17 2.04 -17.82 20.76
N GLY A 18 3.34 -17.91 21.04
CA GLY A 18 4.30 -18.74 20.29
C GLY A 18 4.69 -18.19 18.90
N VAL A 19 4.27 -16.98 18.55
CA VAL A 19 4.63 -16.36 17.28
C VAL A 19 6.04 -15.78 17.35
N ASN A 20 6.88 -16.07 16.35
CA ASN A 20 8.25 -15.54 16.24
C ASN A 20 8.30 -14.25 15.42
N TYR A 21 7.48 -14.14 14.37
CA TYR A 21 7.43 -12.98 13.48
C TYR A 21 5.99 -12.49 13.33
N CYS A 22 5.83 -11.18 13.32
CA CYS A 22 4.55 -10.54 13.09
C CYS A 22 4.59 -9.69 11.82
N VAL A 23 3.59 -9.83 10.96
CA VAL A 23 3.40 -8.95 9.80
C VAL A 23 2.11 -8.17 9.99
N HIS A 24 2.22 -6.85 10.13
CA HIS A 24 1.08 -5.96 10.32
C HIS A 24 0.66 -5.35 8.98
N LEU A 25 -0.51 -5.75 8.49
CA LEU A 25 -1.07 -5.31 7.20
C LEU A 25 -2.35 -4.48 7.38
N VAL A 26 -2.77 -4.22 8.62
CA VAL A 26 -4.00 -3.45 8.88
C VAL A 26 -3.84 -2.02 8.41
N GLY A 27 -4.85 -1.51 7.71
CA GLY A 27 -4.91 -0.15 7.27
C GLY A 27 -6.05 0.10 6.30
N ILE A 28 -6.44 1.37 6.19
CA ILE A 28 -7.50 1.86 5.32
C ILE A 28 -7.02 3.04 4.50
N LEU A 29 -7.56 3.21 3.29
CA LEU A 29 -7.35 4.40 2.44
C LEU A 29 -8.48 5.41 2.56
N LYS A 30 -9.60 5.02 3.19
CA LYS A 30 -10.80 5.83 3.35
C LYS A 30 -11.41 5.57 4.71
N GLU A 31 -11.75 6.64 5.42
CA GLU A 31 -12.54 6.55 6.64
C GLU A 31 -14.01 6.22 6.35
N THR A 32 -14.62 5.51 7.27
CA THR A 32 -16.06 5.22 7.32
C THR A 32 -16.58 5.59 8.71
N PRO A 33 -17.90 5.63 8.95
CA PRO A 33 -18.43 5.85 10.30
C PRO A 33 -17.88 4.87 11.35
N ASP A 34 -17.57 3.64 10.92
CA ASP A 34 -17.13 2.55 11.81
C ASP A 34 -15.61 2.35 11.84
N SER A 35 -14.85 3.05 10.99
CA SER A 35 -13.40 2.89 10.88
C SER A 35 -12.71 4.18 10.51
N THR A 36 -11.97 4.76 11.43
CA THR A 36 -11.17 5.97 11.24
C THR A 36 -9.70 5.63 10.96
N TYR A 37 -8.94 6.58 10.44
CA TYR A 37 -7.48 6.41 10.30
C TYR A 37 -6.81 6.15 11.66
N GLU A 38 -7.26 6.83 12.70
CA GLU A 38 -6.74 6.63 14.07
C GLU A 38 -6.95 5.19 14.52
N ASN A 39 -8.19 4.66 14.42
CA ASN A 39 -8.50 3.29 14.85
C ASN A 39 -7.73 2.25 14.02
N ALA A 40 -7.77 2.39 12.69
CA ALA A 40 -7.20 1.38 11.80
C ALA A 40 -5.67 1.41 11.70
N HIS A 41 -5.03 2.57 11.90
CA HIS A 41 -3.57 2.68 11.82
C HIS A 41 -2.92 2.76 13.19
N GLU A 42 -3.35 3.71 14.03
CA GLU A 42 -2.64 4.05 15.28
C GLU A 42 -3.04 3.13 16.42
N ASP A 43 -4.34 2.95 16.67
CA ASP A 43 -4.82 2.08 17.75
C ASP A 43 -4.50 0.61 17.49
N SER A 44 -4.59 0.15 16.24
CA SER A 44 -4.18 -1.21 15.87
C SER A 44 -2.69 -1.45 16.12
N CYS A 45 -1.82 -0.50 15.79
CA CYS A 45 -0.39 -0.60 16.08
C CYS A 45 -0.10 -0.52 17.58
N ARG A 46 -0.82 0.33 18.33
CA ARG A 46 -0.70 0.40 19.79
C ARG A 46 -1.11 -0.91 20.42
N ALA A 47 -2.27 -1.45 20.07
CA ALA A 47 -2.75 -2.73 20.59
C ALA A 47 -1.78 -3.87 20.27
N LEU A 48 -1.21 -3.88 19.05
CA LEU A 48 -0.22 -4.88 18.64
C LEU A 48 1.08 -4.77 19.46
N THR A 49 1.66 -3.58 19.60
CA THR A 49 2.90 -3.40 20.38
C THR A 49 2.72 -3.82 21.83
N GLU A 50 1.58 -3.50 22.43
CA GLU A 50 1.25 -3.91 23.80
C GLU A 50 0.98 -5.41 23.93
N ALA A 51 0.38 -6.03 22.92
CA ALA A 51 0.12 -7.47 22.90
C ALA A 51 1.42 -8.29 22.79
N LEU A 52 2.39 -7.81 22.01
CA LEU A 52 3.68 -8.49 21.80
C LEU A 52 4.69 -8.23 22.93
N GLN A 53 4.43 -7.27 23.82
CA GLN A 53 5.33 -6.94 24.92
C GLN A 53 5.55 -8.15 25.86
N GLY A 54 6.81 -8.57 25.98
CA GLY A 54 7.19 -9.75 26.79
C GLY A 54 6.81 -11.09 26.18
N GLY A 55 6.36 -11.12 24.93
CA GLY A 55 6.08 -12.34 24.15
C GLY A 55 7.32 -12.88 23.43
N SER A 56 7.10 -13.90 22.60
CA SER A 56 8.16 -14.57 21.81
C SER A 56 8.46 -13.92 20.47
N ALA A 57 7.67 -12.93 20.03
CA ALA A 57 7.87 -12.27 18.77
C ALA A 57 9.18 -11.49 18.74
N ALA A 58 10.10 -11.88 17.86
CA ALA A 58 11.41 -11.24 17.70
C ALA A 58 11.36 -10.02 16.79
N HIS A 59 10.39 -9.96 15.85
CA HIS A 59 10.35 -8.93 14.84
C HIS A 59 8.93 -8.63 14.34
N ILE A 60 8.68 -7.34 14.02
CA ILE A 60 7.45 -6.84 13.40
C ILE A 60 7.80 -6.24 12.05
N SER A 61 7.15 -6.70 10.98
CA SER A 61 7.16 -6.01 9.69
C SER A 61 5.84 -5.28 9.47
N TYR A 62 5.88 -3.97 9.23
CA TYR A 62 4.72 -3.13 8.94
C TYR A 62 4.76 -2.61 7.51
N VAL A 63 3.72 -2.89 6.73
CA VAL A 63 3.59 -2.35 5.37
C VAL A 63 2.85 -1.01 5.41
N SER A 64 3.59 0.03 5.05
CA SER A 64 3.14 1.42 4.98
C SER A 64 3.11 1.91 3.52
N ILE A 65 2.91 3.20 3.30
CA ILE A 65 2.77 3.82 1.98
C ILE A 65 3.92 4.80 1.76
N VAL A 66 4.50 4.84 0.57
CA VAL A 66 5.41 5.91 0.14
C VAL A 66 4.74 7.26 0.37
N GLY A 67 5.48 8.22 0.92
CA GLY A 67 4.92 9.51 1.33
C GLY A 67 4.30 9.54 2.73
N ALA A 68 4.22 8.42 3.46
CA ALA A 68 3.82 8.40 4.87
C ALA A 68 4.94 9.01 5.73
N LEU A 69 4.92 10.33 5.87
CA LEU A 69 5.90 11.14 6.60
C LEU A 69 5.21 11.95 7.71
N LYS A 70 5.95 12.29 8.76
CA LYS A 70 5.43 13.17 9.85
C LYS A 70 4.95 14.52 9.34
N THR A 71 5.57 15.02 8.28
CA THR A 71 5.25 16.29 7.63
C THR A 71 4.10 16.19 6.61
N ALA A 72 3.55 15.00 6.39
CA ALA A 72 2.45 14.83 5.45
C ALA A 72 1.21 15.63 5.91
N THR A 73 0.62 16.36 4.98
CA THR A 73 -0.62 17.11 5.19
C THR A 73 -1.85 16.21 5.08
N ASN A 74 -1.76 15.16 4.28
CA ASN A 74 -2.82 14.17 4.13
C ASN A 74 -2.95 13.33 5.42
N ARG A 75 -4.19 13.24 5.94
CA ARG A 75 -4.48 12.55 7.21
C ARG A 75 -4.16 11.05 7.18
N CYS A 76 -4.40 10.37 6.07
CA CYS A 76 -4.07 8.95 5.91
C CYS A 76 -2.56 8.73 6.01
N LEU A 77 -1.77 9.48 5.24
CA LEU A 77 -0.31 9.36 5.23
C LEU A 77 0.30 9.72 6.58
N LYS A 78 -0.21 10.79 7.22
CA LYS A 78 0.24 11.22 8.55
C LYS A 78 -0.03 10.16 9.61
N SER A 79 -1.23 9.59 9.64
CA SER A 79 -1.61 8.53 10.58
C SER A 79 -0.77 7.26 10.37
N LYS A 80 -0.52 6.86 9.11
CA LYS A 80 0.39 5.73 8.82
C LYS A 80 1.83 6.00 9.27
N SER A 81 2.30 7.24 9.18
CA SER A 81 3.61 7.63 9.72
C SER A 81 3.64 7.53 11.25
N THR A 82 2.59 8.01 11.94
CA THR A 82 2.45 7.90 13.40
C THR A 82 2.44 6.44 13.83
N ALA A 83 1.68 5.59 13.15
CA ALA A 83 1.62 4.15 13.41
C ALA A 83 2.99 3.48 13.25
N GLY A 84 3.72 3.79 12.18
CA GLY A 84 5.08 3.29 11.97
C GLY A 84 6.05 3.72 13.09
N ASP A 85 5.97 4.96 13.51
CA ASP A 85 6.79 5.47 14.63
C ASP A 85 6.48 4.76 15.97
N MET A 86 5.23 4.38 16.21
CA MET A 86 4.87 3.60 17.42
C MET A 86 5.55 2.24 17.42
N LEU A 87 5.53 1.55 16.26
CA LEU A 87 6.19 0.25 16.10
C LEU A 87 7.70 0.34 16.28
N LEU A 88 8.35 1.34 15.66
CA LEU A 88 9.79 1.56 15.76
C LEU A 88 10.27 1.92 17.18
N LYS A 89 9.37 2.44 18.03
CA LYS A 89 9.66 2.75 19.43
C LYS A 89 9.29 1.62 20.40
N SER A 90 8.71 0.53 19.88
CA SER A 90 8.34 -0.62 20.71
C SER A 90 9.57 -1.39 21.20
N THR A 91 9.37 -2.29 22.13
CA THR A 91 10.43 -3.18 22.65
C THR A 91 10.76 -4.33 21.69
N THR A 92 9.86 -4.61 20.75
CA THR A 92 10.08 -5.60 19.69
C THR A 92 10.71 -4.92 18.48
N LYS A 93 11.76 -5.49 17.91
CA LYS A 93 12.39 -4.97 16.69
C LYS A 93 11.36 -4.80 15.58
N ALA A 94 11.41 -3.70 14.85
CA ALA A 94 10.41 -3.41 13.83
C ALA A 94 11.02 -2.83 12.54
N MET A 95 10.52 -3.31 11.41
CA MET A 95 10.76 -2.75 10.09
C MET A 95 9.47 -2.12 9.56
N VAL A 96 9.52 -0.86 9.19
CA VAL A 96 8.47 -0.17 8.44
C VAL A 96 8.86 -0.14 6.97
N LEU A 97 8.15 -0.86 6.14
CA LEU A 97 8.36 -0.91 4.69
C LEU A 97 7.31 -0.02 4.01
N ARG A 98 7.74 1.11 3.45
CA ARG A 98 6.85 1.99 2.68
C ARG A 98 6.91 1.60 1.22
N VAL A 99 5.75 1.24 0.68
CA VAL A 99 5.60 0.75 -0.69
C VAL A 99 4.66 1.66 -1.49
N PRO A 100 4.84 1.76 -2.83
CA PRO A 100 3.95 2.49 -3.73
C PRO A 100 2.69 1.66 -4.02
N MET A 101 2.10 1.83 -5.21
CA MET A 101 1.07 0.94 -5.71
C MET A 101 1.62 -0.48 -5.86
N VAL A 102 1.04 -1.42 -5.13
CA VAL A 102 1.38 -2.85 -5.22
C VAL A 102 0.43 -3.52 -6.20
N LEU A 103 1.00 -4.32 -7.10
CA LEU A 103 0.25 -5.15 -8.05
C LEU A 103 0.58 -6.63 -7.83
N GLY A 104 -0.45 -7.45 -7.80
CA GLY A 104 -0.35 -8.89 -7.59
C GLY A 104 -1.51 -9.67 -8.18
N GLU A 105 -1.41 -10.97 -8.18
CA GLU A 105 -2.44 -11.86 -8.68
C GLU A 105 -3.68 -11.82 -7.79
N GLY A 106 -4.84 -11.50 -8.36
CA GLY A 106 -6.14 -11.48 -7.67
C GLY A 106 -6.39 -10.24 -6.80
N ASP A 107 -5.50 -9.24 -6.78
CA ASP A 107 -5.74 -8.01 -6.03
C ASP A 107 -6.63 -7.01 -6.79
N TYR A 108 -7.21 -6.07 -6.01
CA TYR A 108 -8.13 -5.08 -6.57
C TYR A 108 -7.46 -4.08 -7.52
N ALA A 109 -6.20 -3.67 -7.26
CA ALA A 109 -5.49 -2.70 -8.09
C ALA A 109 -5.17 -3.30 -9.46
N SER A 110 -4.70 -4.55 -9.49
CA SER A 110 -4.45 -5.31 -10.72
C SER A 110 -5.73 -5.55 -11.52
N TYR A 111 -6.82 -5.91 -10.85
CA TYR A 111 -8.14 -6.03 -11.48
C TYR A 111 -8.61 -4.70 -12.08
N ALA A 112 -8.46 -3.60 -11.36
CA ALA A 112 -8.84 -2.26 -11.85
C ALA A 112 -7.98 -1.83 -13.03
N LEU A 113 -6.66 -2.09 -13.00
CA LEU A 113 -5.74 -1.82 -14.10
C LEU A 113 -6.14 -2.61 -15.36
N ARG A 114 -6.36 -3.92 -15.23
CA ARG A 114 -6.82 -4.78 -16.32
C ARG A 114 -8.15 -4.29 -16.90
N ARG A 115 -9.12 -3.97 -16.05
CA ARG A 115 -10.43 -3.43 -16.46
C ARG A 115 -10.29 -2.12 -17.25
N ASN A 116 -9.40 -1.24 -16.83
CA ASN A 116 -9.14 0.01 -17.54
C ASN A 116 -8.41 -0.25 -18.87
N ALA A 117 -7.46 -1.17 -18.92
CA ALA A 117 -6.75 -1.55 -20.13
C ALA A 117 -7.69 -2.13 -21.23
N LEU A 118 -8.78 -2.77 -20.83
CA LEU A 118 -9.78 -3.32 -21.76
C LEU A 118 -10.75 -2.27 -22.34
N LYS A 119 -10.84 -1.08 -21.76
CA LYS A 119 -11.69 0.01 -22.27
C LYS A 119 -11.02 0.69 -23.46
N SER A 120 -11.80 1.13 -24.45
CA SER A 120 -11.32 1.94 -25.57
C SER A 120 -11.00 3.38 -25.15
N LEU A 121 -11.62 3.87 -24.08
CA LEU A 121 -11.46 5.22 -23.54
C LEU A 121 -11.43 5.21 -22.01
N ASN A 122 -10.45 5.90 -21.45
CA ASN A 122 -10.31 6.12 -20.02
C ASN A 122 -10.24 7.62 -19.71
N PHE A 123 -10.89 8.04 -18.62
CA PHE A 123 -10.74 9.36 -18.02
C PHE A 123 -9.98 9.22 -16.72
N LEU A 124 -8.88 9.94 -16.58
CA LEU A 124 -8.02 9.90 -15.39
C LEU A 124 -7.71 11.29 -14.88
N PHE A 125 -7.69 11.44 -13.58
CA PHE A 125 -7.07 12.58 -12.94
C PHE A 125 -5.54 12.41 -13.00
N ARG A 126 -4.82 13.50 -13.38
CA ARG A 126 -3.35 13.49 -13.49
C ARG A 126 -2.76 12.27 -14.22
N PRO A 127 -3.10 12.05 -15.50
CA PRO A 127 -2.62 10.88 -16.24
C PRO A 127 -1.10 10.88 -16.49
N SER A 128 -0.45 12.03 -16.31
CA SER A 128 1.01 12.19 -16.40
C SER A 128 1.73 12.00 -15.06
N SER A 129 1.00 11.81 -13.95
CA SER A 129 1.60 11.48 -12.67
C SER A 129 2.38 10.18 -12.78
N MET A 130 3.57 10.15 -12.19
CA MET A 130 4.45 8.99 -12.22
C MET A 130 4.06 8.01 -11.12
N ASP A 131 3.91 6.77 -11.49
CA ASP A 131 3.77 5.63 -10.58
C ASP A 131 4.99 4.71 -10.78
N GLN A 132 5.39 4.03 -9.74
CA GLN A 132 6.50 3.06 -9.76
C GLN A 132 6.02 1.74 -9.14
N PRO A 133 5.11 1.01 -9.85
CA PRO A 133 4.42 -0.14 -9.27
C PRO A 133 5.37 -1.24 -8.84
N LEU A 134 5.13 -1.81 -7.67
CA LEU A 134 5.91 -2.89 -7.08
C LEU A 134 5.12 -4.20 -7.12
N TYR A 135 5.78 -5.30 -7.46
CA TYR A 135 5.15 -6.61 -7.47
C TYR A 135 4.90 -7.12 -6.04
N ALA A 136 3.70 -7.66 -5.78
CA ALA A 136 3.34 -8.19 -4.47
C ALA A 136 4.29 -9.29 -3.96
N GLY A 137 4.80 -10.14 -4.88
CA GLY A 137 5.80 -11.14 -4.54
C GLY A 137 7.13 -10.54 -4.06
N ASP A 138 7.51 -9.36 -4.54
CA ASP A 138 8.71 -8.66 -4.07
C ASP A 138 8.49 -8.06 -2.68
N VAL A 139 7.28 -7.57 -2.40
CA VAL A 139 6.89 -7.13 -1.03
C VAL A 139 7.00 -8.31 -0.06
N VAL A 140 6.51 -9.49 -0.44
CA VAL A 140 6.61 -10.71 0.40
C VAL A 140 8.08 -11.10 0.61
N ARG A 141 8.93 -11.04 -0.44
CA ARG A 141 10.38 -11.28 -0.31
C ARG A 141 11.03 -10.29 0.66
N ALA A 142 10.67 -9.00 0.54
CA ALA A 142 11.18 -7.94 1.41
C ALA A 142 10.80 -8.15 2.88
N ILE A 143 9.53 -8.47 3.15
CA ILE A 143 9.05 -8.77 4.50
C ILE A 143 9.79 -9.96 5.09
N LYS A 144 9.92 -11.05 4.31
CA LYS A 144 10.62 -12.26 4.76
C LYS A 144 12.10 -11.97 5.05
N SER A 145 12.78 -11.26 4.18
CA SER A 145 14.19 -10.90 4.36
C SER A 145 14.37 -9.99 5.57
N GLY A 146 13.55 -8.93 5.69
CA GLY A 146 13.59 -8.03 6.83
C GLY A 146 13.38 -8.73 8.17
N ALA A 147 12.49 -9.73 8.23
CA ALA A 147 12.27 -10.53 9.43
C ALA A 147 13.45 -11.47 9.74
N VAL A 148 14.04 -12.12 8.72
CA VAL A 148 15.19 -13.03 8.89
C VAL A 148 16.45 -12.28 9.30
N GLU A 149 16.71 -11.13 8.68
CA GLU A 149 17.86 -10.27 8.99
C GLU A 149 17.61 -9.36 10.22
N GLU A 150 16.42 -9.45 10.82
CA GLU A 150 15.97 -8.62 11.95
C GLU A 150 16.20 -7.12 11.72
N LEU A 151 15.88 -6.63 10.51
CA LEU A 151 16.12 -5.24 10.13
C LEU A 151 15.23 -4.30 10.93
N GLU A 152 15.83 -3.25 11.46
CA GLU A 152 15.15 -2.21 12.20
C GLU A 152 15.19 -0.89 11.43
N GLY A 153 14.07 -0.17 11.39
CA GLY A 153 14.02 1.13 10.76
C GLY A 153 12.90 1.28 9.74
N CYS A 154 12.96 2.37 8.98
CA CYS A 154 11.98 2.71 7.96
C CYS A 154 12.66 2.73 6.58
N TYR A 155 12.14 1.95 5.66
CA TYR A 155 12.69 1.73 4.33
C TYR A 155 11.63 2.02 3.27
N ASP A 156 12.03 2.74 2.22
CA ASP A 156 11.24 2.86 1.00
C ASP A 156 11.63 1.76 0.03
N LEU A 157 10.64 1.13 -0.59
CA LEU A 157 10.86 0.14 -1.65
C LEU A 157 9.83 0.37 -2.75
N VAL A 158 10.30 0.73 -3.95
CA VAL A 158 9.46 0.98 -5.12
C VAL A 158 9.78 -0.01 -6.23
N GLY A 159 8.95 -0.07 -7.26
CA GLY A 159 9.18 -0.95 -8.41
C GLY A 159 10.38 -0.54 -9.26
N PRO A 160 10.80 -1.38 -10.20
CA PRO A 160 12.04 -1.18 -10.96
C PRO A 160 11.96 -0.06 -12.01
N GLU A 161 10.75 0.36 -12.38
CA GLU A 161 10.55 1.30 -13.49
C GLU A 161 9.45 2.32 -13.16
N PRO A 162 9.78 3.63 -13.07
CA PRO A 162 8.78 4.68 -13.00
C PRO A 162 8.16 4.93 -14.38
N LEU A 163 6.83 5.07 -14.42
CA LEU A 163 6.11 5.39 -15.64
C LEU A 163 4.83 6.18 -15.35
N SER A 164 4.33 6.93 -16.37
CA SER A 164 3.07 7.64 -16.16
C SER A 164 1.89 6.69 -16.03
N ARG A 165 0.86 7.07 -15.26
CA ARG A 165 -0.42 6.33 -15.17
C ARG A 165 -1.02 6.05 -16.54
N ARG A 166 -0.90 7.01 -17.45
CA ARG A 166 -1.30 6.85 -18.85
C ARG A 166 -0.56 5.70 -19.52
N ASP A 167 0.76 5.67 -19.36
CA ASP A 167 1.59 4.69 -20.04
C ASP A 167 1.46 3.31 -19.40
N LEU A 168 1.25 3.22 -18.09
CA LEU A 168 0.93 1.96 -17.42
C LEU A 168 -0.34 1.32 -18.01
N ILE A 169 -1.43 2.10 -18.14
CA ILE A 169 -2.68 1.60 -18.74
C ILE A 169 -2.49 1.23 -20.22
N LYS A 170 -1.76 2.04 -20.98
CA LYS A 170 -1.50 1.75 -22.41
C LYS A 170 -0.62 0.51 -22.60
N ARG A 171 0.43 0.35 -21.79
CA ARG A 171 1.31 -0.82 -21.80
C ARG A 171 0.53 -2.09 -21.48
N THR A 172 -0.29 -2.04 -20.41
CA THR A 172 -1.18 -3.16 -20.06
C THR A 172 -2.19 -3.47 -21.17
N ALA A 173 -2.77 -2.46 -21.82
CA ALA A 173 -3.68 -2.65 -22.96
C ALA A 173 -2.97 -3.31 -24.14
N SER A 174 -1.74 -2.89 -24.46
CA SER A 174 -0.92 -3.46 -25.53
C SER A 174 -0.64 -4.95 -25.29
N MET A 175 -0.32 -5.35 -24.06
CA MET A 175 -0.13 -6.76 -23.68
C MET A 175 -1.41 -7.61 -23.86
N LEU A 176 -2.58 -6.98 -23.74
CA LEU A 176 -3.88 -7.62 -24.00
C LEU A 176 -4.29 -7.57 -25.50
N GLY A 177 -3.39 -7.10 -26.41
CA GLY A 177 -3.71 -6.92 -27.82
C GLY A 177 -4.74 -5.81 -28.08
N ARG A 178 -4.87 -4.84 -27.15
CA ARG A 178 -5.85 -3.74 -27.20
C ARG A 178 -5.15 -2.37 -27.35
N ARG A 179 -5.93 -1.39 -27.79
CA ARG A 179 -5.54 0.02 -27.78
C ARG A 179 -6.55 0.80 -26.98
N THR A 180 -6.05 1.71 -26.14
CA THR A 180 -6.89 2.58 -25.32
C THR A 180 -6.47 4.03 -25.43
N LYS A 181 -7.43 4.95 -25.39
CA LYS A 181 -7.20 6.39 -25.26
C LYS A 181 -7.34 6.79 -23.80
N VAL A 182 -6.43 7.61 -23.32
CA VAL A 182 -6.46 8.16 -21.96
C VAL A 182 -6.60 9.67 -22.05
N VAL A 183 -7.71 10.19 -21.54
CA VAL A 183 -8.03 11.61 -21.47
C VAL A 183 -7.79 12.09 -20.04
N GLY A 184 -7.02 13.15 -19.89
CA GLY A 184 -6.72 13.77 -18.62
C GLY A 184 -7.85 14.66 -18.14
N LEU A 185 -8.20 14.54 -16.86
CA LEU A 185 -9.09 15.45 -16.17
C LEU A 185 -8.29 16.27 -15.13
N PRO A 186 -8.59 17.56 -14.96
CA PRO A 186 -7.98 18.36 -13.89
C PRO A 186 -8.26 17.78 -12.52
N ILE A 187 -7.24 17.67 -11.67
CA ILE A 187 -7.43 17.15 -10.29
C ILE A 187 -8.39 18.01 -9.47
N ALA A 188 -8.41 19.32 -9.70
CA ALA A 188 -9.34 20.25 -9.05
C ALA A 188 -10.80 19.84 -9.24
N LEU A 189 -11.15 19.33 -10.43
CA LEU A 189 -12.49 18.80 -10.70
C LEU A 189 -12.78 17.56 -9.84
N GLY A 190 -11.80 16.66 -9.71
CA GLY A 190 -11.90 15.48 -8.86
C GLY A 190 -12.10 15.84 -7.39
N LEU A 191 -11.29 16.76 -6.87
CA LEU A 191 -11.39 17.22 -5.49
C LEU A 191 -12.73 17.94 -5.21
N MET A 192 -13.24 18.72 -6.16
CA MET A 192 -14.56 19.37 -6.05
C MET A 192 -15.67 18.33 -6.01
N LEU A 193 -15.66 17.33 -6.91
CA LEU A 193 -16.65 16.27 -6.95
C LEU A 193 -16.58 15.38 -5.69
N ALA A 194 -15.38 15.02 -5.25
CA ALA A 194 -15.19 14.26 -4.01
C ALA A 194 -15.76 15.03 -2.80
N GLY A 195 -15.48 16.33 -2.70
CA GLY A 195 -16.03 17.17 -1.62
C GLY A 195 -17.55 17.33 -1.66
N LEU A 196 -18.17 17.26 -2.84
CA LEU A 196 -19.62 17.22 -2.95
C LEU A 196 -20.18 15.86 -2.50
N LEU A 197 -19.53 14.75 -2.91
CA LEU A 197 -19.93 13.41 -2.49
C LEU A 197 -19.79 13.21 -0.98
N GLU A 198 -18.74 13.75 -0.37
CA GLU A 198 -18.54 13.72 1.10
C GLU A 198 -19.65 14.47 1.87
N LYS A 199 -20.28 15.47 1.26
CA LYS A 199 -21.42 16.19 1.87
C LYS A 199 -22.75 15.46 1.67
N LEU A 200 -22.90 14.69 0.58
CA LEU A 200 -24.17 14.04 0.23
C LEU A 200 -24.28 12.60 0.77
N PHE A 201 -23.15 11.94 1.02
CA PHE A 201 -23.12 10.54 1.43
C PHE A 201 -22.29 10.36 2.69
N SER A 202 -22.79 9.60 3.63
CA SER A 202 -22.03 9.19 4.83
C SER A 202 -20.87 8.23 4.52
N ASN A 203 -20.95 7.50 3.40
CA ASN A 203 -19.89 6.60 2.91
C ASN A 203 -19.66 6.82 1.40
N PRO A 204 -19.03 7.95 1.01
CA PRO A 204 -18.83 8.29 -0.40
C PRO A 204 -17.89 7.30 -1.08
N PRO A 205 -18.10 6.99 -2.37
CA PRO A 205 -17.23 6.04 -3.11
C PRO A 205 -15.80 6.57 -3.30
N VAL A 206 -15.61 7.89 -3.30
CA VAL A 206 -14.32 8.59 -3.44
C VAL A 206 -14.30 9.77 -2.48
N THR A 207 -13.18 9.94 -1.77
CA THR A 207 -12.95 11.07 -0.86
C THR A 207 -11.80 11.95 -1.37
N ARG A 208 -11.73 13.18 -0.88
CA ARG A 208 -10.60 14.08 -1.14
C ARG A 208 -9.30 13.44 -0.65
N SER A 209 -9.30 12.88 0.55
CA SER A 209 -8.13 12.22 1.12
C SER A 209 -7.61 11.08 0.24
N MET A 210 -8.50 10.27 -0.37
CA MET A 210 -8.09 9.23 -1.32
C MET A 210 -7.42 9.82 -2.58
N LEU A 211 -7.97 10.89 -3.13
CA LEU A 211 -7.39 11.54 -4.31
C LEU A 211 -6.03 12.18 -4.00
N GLU A 212 -5.88 12.77 -2.82
CA GLU A 212 -4.64 13.38 -2.36
C GLU A 212 -3.54 12.34 -2.10
N VAL A 213 -3.89 11.16 -1.56
CA VAL A 213 -2.93 10.04 -1.41
C VAL A 213 -2.38 9.62 -2.78
N LEU A 214 -3.21 9.68 -3.82
CA LEU A 214 -2.81 9.35 -5.19
C LEU A 214 -2.18 10.55 -5.94
N ASP A 215 -2.14 11.73 -5.32
CA ASP A 215 -1.65 12.98 -5.95
C ASP A 215 -0.16 13.22 -5.65
N HIS A 216 0.66 12.22 -5.91
CA HIS A 216 2.12 12.33 -5.82
C HIS A 216 2.77 11.62 -7.03
N ASP A 217 4.04 11.87 -7.20
CA ASP A 217 4.86 11.23 -8.23
C ASP A 217 5.87 10.30 -7.56
N ASP A 218 5.82 9.01 -7.90
CA ASP A 218 6.83 8.04 -7.50
C ASP A 218 7.94 8.01 -8.57
N ASN A 219 9.11 8.46 -8.18
CA ASN A 219 10.34 8.39 -8.98
C ASN A 219 11.53 8.38 -8.03
N MET A 220 11.76 7.21 -7.42
CA MET A 220 12.74 7.03 -6.36
C MET A 220 13.73 5.94 -6.74
N ASP A 221 14.98 6.12 -6.34
CA ASP A 221 15.98 5.04 -6.36
C ASP A 221 15.97 4.34 -4.99
N THR A 222 15.61 3.07 -4.99
CA THR A 222 15.60 2.21 -3.80
C THR A 222 16.60 1.07 -3.88
N SER A 223 17.60 1.15 -4.75
CA SER A 223 18.63 0.11 -4.95
C SER A 223 19.34 -0.26 -3.64
N HIS A 224 19.63 0.72 -2.79
CA HIS A 224 20.22 0.48 -1.47
C HIS A 224 19.28 -0.36 -0.56
N THR A 225 17.99 -0.10 -0.58
CA THR A 225 16.99 -0.90 0.16
C THR A 225 16.90 -2.32 -0.39
N GLU A 226 16.96 -2.47 -1.72
CA GLU A 226 16.96 -3.80 -2.37
C GLU A 226 18.17 -4.62 -1.99
N GLU A 227 19.34 -4.00 -1.91
CA GLU A 227 20.60 -4.65 -1.46
C GLU A 227 20.52 -5.06 0.01
N LEU A 228 20.08 -4.16 0.90
CA LEU A 228 19.91 -4.45 2.32
C LEU A 228 18.93 -5.61 2.55
N LEU A 229 17.84 -5.62 1.82
CA LEU A 229 16.83 -6.67 1.87
C LEU A 229 17.21 -7.93 1.06
N LYS A 230 18.33 -7.93 0.36
CA LYS A 230 18.81 -9.07 -0.47
C LYS A 230 17.76 -9.56 -1.47
N ILE A 231 16.99 -8.65 -2.08
CA ILE A 231 15.89 -8.96 -3.00
C ILE A 231 16.13 -8.54 -4.44
N SER A 232 17.29 -7.97 -4.73
CA SER A 232 17.68 -7.62 -6.10
C SER A 232 17.97 -8.88 -6.93
N PRO A 233 17.57 -8.91 -8.22
CA PRO A 233 16.75 -7.94 -8.89
C PRO A 233 15.26 -8.09 -8.51
N LEU A 234 14.53 -6.97 -8.60
CA LEU A 234 13.05 -6.96 -8.53
C LEU A 234 12.46 -7.54 -9.81
N VAL A 235 11.22 -7.99 -9.72
CA VAL A 235 10.45 -8.45 -10.89
C VAL A 235 10.23 -7.26 -11.83
N SER A 236 10.60 -7.39 -13.10
CA SER A 236 10.41 -6.35 -14.11
C SER A 236 8.92 -6.02 -14.30
N LEU A 237 8.62 -4.79 -14.74
CA LEU A 237 7.24 -4.36 -14.95
C LEU A 237 6.49 -5.28 -15.92
N ASP A 238 7.12 -5.69 -17.03
CA ASP A 238 6.48 -6.59 -18.00
C ASP A 238 6.19 -7.96 -17.40
N ALA A 239 7.14 -8.55 -16.68
CA ALA A 239 6.94 -9.84 -16.03
C ALA A 239 5.84 -9.78 -14.95
N MET A 240 5.74 -8.66 -14.20
CA MET A 240 4.65 -8.43 -13.26
C MET A 240 3.30 -8.31 -13.97
N LEU A 241 3.23 -7.50 -15.04
CA LEU A 241 2.01 -7.34 -15.82
C LEU A 241 1.56 -8.67 -16.44
N GLU A 242 2.48 -9.48 -16.96
CA GLU A 242 2.16 -10.81 -17.48
C GLU A 242 1.53 -11.71 -16.41
N LYS A 243 2.09 -11.74 -15.19
CA LYS A 243 1.54 -12.53 -14.07
C LYS A 243 0.13 -12.12 -13.72
N ILE A 244 -0.11 -10.82 -13.49
CA ILE A 244 -1.43 -10.33 -13.07
C ILE A 244 -2.50 -10.43 -14.17
N LEU A 245 -2.10 -10.40 -15.45
CA LEU A 245 -3.03 -10.52 -16.57
C LEU A 245 -3.45 -11.96 -16.85
N ASN A 246 -2.61 -12.94 -16.50
CA ASN A 246 -2.90 -14.36 -16.63
C ASN A 246 -3.85 -14.88 -15.54
N THR A 247 -4.05 -14.12 -14.47
CA THR A 247 -4.97 -14.48 -13.39
C THR A 247 -6.38 -13.97 -13.72
N HIS A 248 -7.34 -14.88 -13.86
CA HIS A 248 -8.72 -14.56 -14.21
C HIS A 248 -9.66 -14.37 -13.00
N GLU A 249 -9.17 -14.53 -11.81
CA GLU A 249 -9.96 -14.40 -10.58
C GLU A 249 -10.35 -12.94 -10.32
N ARG A 250 -11.62 -12.73 -9.95
CA ARG A 250 -12.08 -11.45 -9.40
C ARG A 250 -11.73 -11.43 -7.92
N PRO A 251 -11.24 -10.29 -7.41
CA PRO A 251 -11.01 -10.11 -5.98
C PRO A 251 -12.31 -10.14 -5.19
#